data_c7f143e7807372fab68a9b35d01db438
#
_entry.id   c7f143e7807372fab68a9b35d01db438
#
_cell.length_a   1.000
_cell.length_b   1.000
_cell.length_c   1.000
_cell.angle_alpha   90.00
_cell.angle_beta   90.00
_cell.angle_gamma   90.00
#
_symmetry.space_group_name_H-M   'P 1'
#
loop_
_entity.id
_entity.type
_entity.pdbx_description
1 polymer ?
#
loop_
_entity_poly.entity_id
_entity_poly.type
_entity_poly.pdbx_seq_one_letter_code
_entity_poly.pdbx_strand_id
1 'polypeptide(L)'
;MSDYSAFFLMKPEDVKRYAVDVLHFFQPDEETDCVEIGDGNINYVFRVRSLRDGRSVIVKQADKLLRSSGRPLDIYRSRIEAQALQLESRLAPDYIPEVYHYDETMAALSMEDISAYRNLRKELLAGRIYGHLAENISTFLAQSLL
;
A
#
# COMPACT_ATOMS: atom_id res chain seq x y z
N MET A 1 -5.91 17.40 -16.80
CA MET A 1 -5.41 16.01 -16.89
C MET A 1 -4.16 15.95 -16.03
N SER A 2 -4.16 15.14 -14.96
CA SER A 2 -2.97 15.03 -14.11
C SER A 2 -1.90 14.32 -14.93
N ASP A 3 -0.73 14.95 -15.06
CA ASP A 3 0.41 14.35 -15.75
C ASP A 3 1.32 13.69 -14.70
N TYR A 4 1.35 12.36 -14.69
CA TYR A 4 2.16 11.57 -13.77
C TYR A 4 3.61 11.41 -14.24
N SER A 5 4.06 12.20 -15.22
CA SER A 5 5.45 12.23 -15.70
C SER A 5 6.42 12.97 -14.77
N ALA A 6 5.91 13.69 -13.77
CA ALA A 6 6.68 14.40 -12.75
C ALA A 6 6.07 14.20 -11.37
N PHE A 7 6.92 14.11 -10.35
CA PHE A 7 6.47 13.92 -8.96
C PHE A 7 5.63 15.10 -8.46
N PHE A 8 4.47 14.77 -7.92
CA PHE A 8 3.64 15.64 -7.08
C PHE A 8 2.90 14.81 -6.04
N LEU A 9 2.48 15.43 -4.93
CA LEU A 9 1.65 14.75 -3.93
C LEU A 9 0.21 14.66 -4.41
N MET A 10 -0.25 13.43 -4.60
CA MET A 10 -1.60 13.14 -5.06
C MET A 10 -2.64 13.43 -3.97
N LYS A 11 -3.75 14.01 -4.39
CA LYS A 11 -4.99 14.10 -3.61
C LYS A 11 -5.91 12.92 -3.97
N PRO A 12 -6.98 12.66 -3.20
CA PRO A 12 -7.89 11.55 -3.51
C PRO A 12 -8.37 11.50 -4.95
N GLU A 13 -8.68 12.66 -5.55
CA GLU A 13 -9.13 12.72 -6.95
C GLU A 13 -8.02 12.41 -7.96
N ASP A 14 -6.77 12.72 -7.62
CA ASP A 14 -5.63 12.33 -8.47
C ASP A 14 -5.39 10.82 -8.37
N VAL A 15 -5.53 10.24 -7.16
CA VAL A 15 -5.36 8.79 -6.94
C VAL A 15 -6.45 7.99 -7.66
N LYS A 16 -7.71 8.47 -7.69
CA LYS A 16 -8.78 7.83 -8.47
C LYS A 16 -8.42 7.77 -9.95
N ARG A 17 -7.98 8.90 -10.52
CA ARG A 17 -7.52 8.97 -11.90
C ARG A 17 -6.29 8.11 -12.15
N TYR A 18 -5.33 8.12 -11.24
CA TYR A 18 -4.14 7.27 -11.31
C TYR A 18 -4.51 5.78 -11.38
N ALA A 19 -5.48 5.35 -10.58
CA ALA A 19 -5.95 3.97 -10.58
C ALA A 19 -6.63 3.56 -11.91
N VAL A 20 -7.18 4.50 -12.66
CA VAL A 20 -7.74 4.29 -14.00
C VAL A 20 -6.67 4.42 -15.08
N ASP A 21 -5.94 5.55 -15.12
CA ASP A 21 -5.11 5.95 -16.25
C ASP A 21 -3.75 5.24 -16.26
N VAL A 22 -3.18 4.96 -15.09
CA VAL A 22 -1.85 4.37 -14.93
C VAL A 22 -1.93 2.90 -14.56
N LEU A 23 -2.72 2.57 -13.54
CA LEU A 23 -2.83 1.18 -13.07
C LEU A 23 -3.75 0.33 -13.94
N HIS A 24 -4.67 0.94 -14.69
CA HIS A 24 -5.73 0.25 -15.44
C HIS A 24 -6.54 -0.72 -14.56
N PHE A 25 -6.65 -0.40 -13.26
CA PHE A 25 -7.32 -1.25 -12.27
C PHE A 25 -8.84 -1.10 -12.36
N PHE A 26 -9.32 0.09 -12.71
CA PHE A 26 -10.73 0.38 -12.94
C PHE A 26 -10.96 0.88 -14.36
N GLN A 27 -12.19 0.73 -14.84
CA GLN A 27 -12.60 1.27 -16.14
C GLN A 27 -12.83 2.79 -16.05
N PRO A 28 -12.68 3.54 -17.15
CA PRO A 28 -12.88 5.01 -17.15
C PRO A 28 -14.28 5.47 -16.72
N ASP A 29 -15.30 4.66 -16.95
CA ASP A 29 -16.70 4.90 -16.59
C ASP A 29 -17.10 4.30 -15.24
N GLU A 30 -16.16 3.66 -14.54
CA GLU A 30 -16.42 3.01 -13.26
C GLU A 30 -16.43 4.03 -12.12
N GLU A 31 -17.53 4.07 -11.40
CA GLU A 31 -17.68 4.94 -10.25
C GLU A 31 -16.88 4.40 -9.06
N THR A 32 -15.94 5.21 -8.56
CA THR A 32 -15.04 4.84 -7.48
C THR A 32 -15.05 5.85 -6.34
N ASP A 33 -14.83 5.37 -5.13
CA ASP A 33 -14.53 6.17 -3.95
C ASP A 33 -13.04 6.09 -3.61
N CYS A 34 -12.49 7.18 -3.05
CA CYS A 34 -11.10 7.22 -2.61
C CYS A 34 -11.02 7.89 -1.24
N VAL A 35 -10.44 7.16 -0.29
CA VAL A 35 -10.21 7.68 1.05
C VAL A 35 -8.74 7.52 1.44
N GLU A 36 -8.20 8.54 2.11
CA GLU A 36 -6.91 8.40 2.79
C GLU A 36 -7.11 7.53 4.02
N ILE A 37 -6.32 6.45 4.14
CA ILE A 37 -6.38 5.51 5.25
C ILE A 37 -5.10 5.54 6.07
N GLY A 38 -5.25 5.37 7.39
CA GLY A 38 -4.11 5.32 8.30
C GLY A 38 -3.70 6.69 8.84
N ASP A 39 -3.00 6.61 9.94
CA ASP A 39 -2.42 7.71 10.71
C ASP A 39 -0.91 7.84 10.42
N GLY A 40 -0.50 7.38 9.23
CA GLY A 40 0.91 7.30 8.84
C GLY A 40 1.57 8.66 8.77
N ASN A 41 2.69 8.78 9.46
CA ASN A 41 3.49 10.02 9.54
C ASN A 41 4.50 10.15 8.40
N ILE A 42 4.66 9.09 7.60
CA ILE A 42 5.74 8.94 6.63
C ILE A 42 5.22 8.94 5.20
N ASN A 43 4.09 8.27 4.94
CA ASN A 43 3.52 8.10 3.62
C ASN A 43 2.05 8.50 3.61
N TYR A 44 1.56 8.87 2.43
CA TYR A 44 0.14 8.99 2.14
C TYR A 44 -0.37 7.64 1.65
N VAL A 45 -1.39 7.10 2.29
CA VAL A 45 -1.96 5.80 1.94
C VAL A 45 -3.42 5.99 1.58
N PHE A 46 -3.76 5.64 0.37
CA PHE A 46 -5.11 5.77 -0.17
C PHE A 46 -5.70 4.40 -0.47
N ARG A 47 -6.99 4.25 -0.19
CA ARG A 47 -7.80 3.15 -0.71
C ARG A 47 -8.71 3.70 -1.80
N VAL A 48 -8.60 3.14 -3.00
CA VAL A 48 -9.57 3.35 -4.08
C VAL A 48 -10.45 2.12 -4.18
N ARG A 49 -11.77 2.31 -4.17
CA ARG A 49 -12.73 1.21 -4.18
C ARG A 49 -13.82 1.47 -5.22
N SER A 50 -14.15 0.43 -5.98
CA SER A 50 -15.30 0.41 -6.89
C SER A 50 -16.60 0.42 -6.11
N LEU A 51 -17.53 1.31 -6.47
CA LEU A 51 -18.87 1.34 -5.91
C LEU A 51 -19.77 0.25 -6.51
N ARG A 52 -19.37 -0.34 -7.63
CA ARG A 52 -20.13 -1.36 -8.34
C ARG A 52 -19.98 -2.75 -7.74
N ASP A 53 -18.75 -3.18 -7.47
CA ASP A 53 -18.44 -4.55 -7.05
C ASP A 53 -17.58 -4.64 -5.79
N GLY A 54 -17.13 -3.51 -5.27
CA GLY A 54 -16.35 -3.42 -4.04
C GLY A 54 -14.87 -3.78 -4.19
N ARG A 55 -14.36 -4.07 -5.41
CA ARG A 55 -12.93 -4.24 -5.66
C ARG A 55 -12.18 -3.01 -5.18
N SER A 56 -11.00 -3.20 -4.63
CA SER A 56 -10.20 -2.09 -4.12
C SER A 56 -8.71 -2.29 -4.37
N VAL A 57 -7.99 -1.17 -4.40
CA VAL A 57 -6.54 -1.12 -4.50
C VAL A 57 -6.01 -0.11 -3.49
N ILE A 58 -4.87 -0.43 -2.90
CA ILE A 58 -4.12 0.50 -2.06
C ILE A 58 -3.06 1.20 -2.90
N VAL A 59 -3.00 2.52 -2.81
CA VAL A 59 -1.93 3.34 -3.38
C VAL A 59 -1.22 4.04 -2.23
N LYS A 60 0.04 3.71 -2.04
CA LYS A 60 0.89 4.25 -0.98
C LYS A 60 1.95 5.14 -1.61
N GLN A 61 1.84 6.46 -1.42
CA GLN A 61 2.79 7.42 -1.95
C GLN A 61 3.74 7.92 -0.86
N ALA A 62 5.03 7.89 -1.17
CA ALA A 62 6.05 8.47 -0.30
C ALA A 62 6.14 9.98 -0.51
N ASP A 63 6.38 10.70 0.59
CA ASP A 63 6.73 12.12 0.56
C ASP A 63 8.24 12.32 0.79
N LYS A 64 8.73 13.45 0.31
CA LYS A 64 10.09 13.94 0.57
C LYS A 64 10.28 14.50 1.98
N LEU A 65 9.18 14.70 2.70
CA LEU A 65 9.15 15.27 4.04
C LEU A 65 8.36 14.39 5.01
N LEU A 66 8.77 14.40 6.27
CA LEU A 66 7.95 13.86 7.36
C LEU A 66 6.74 14.75 7.60
N ARG A 67 5.55 14.20 7.59
CA ARG A 67 4.28 14.92 7.77
C ARG A 67 4.20 15.67 9.10
N SER A 68 4.78 15.10 10.18
CA SER A 68 4.69 15.68 11.54
C SER A 68 5.69 16.80 11.80
N SER A 69 6.88 16.76 11.18
CA SER A 69 7.99 17.66 11.52
C SER A 69 8.54 18.45 10.33
N GLY A 70 8.12 18.10 9.10
CA GLY A 70 8.67 18.69 7.88
C GLY A 70 10.15 18.37 7.63
N ARG A 71 10.74 17.42 8.38
CA ARG A 71 12.13 17.01 8.16
C ARG A 71 12.27 16.28 6.83
N PRO A 72 13.36 16.51 6.09
CA PRO A 72 13.63 15.78 4.86
C PRO A 72 13.68 14.28 5.10
N LEU A 73 13.10 13.53 4.16
CA LEU A 73 13.05 12.09 4.19
C LEU A 73 13.36 11.56 2.79
N ASP A 74 14.24 10.57 2.70
CA ASP A 74 14.61 10.00 1.42
C ASP A 74 13.42 9.24 0.81
N ILE A 75 13.00 9.69 -0.36
CA ILE A 75 11.91 9.08 -1.13
C ILE A 75 12.28 7.69 -1.66
N TYR A 76 13.58 7.40 -1.79
CA TYR A 76 14.10 6.12 -2.26
C TYR A 76 13.70 4.93 -1.37
N ARG A 77 13.38 5.19 -0.10
CA ARG A 77 12.86 4.15 0.83
C ARG A 77 11.62 3.43 0.29
N SER A 78 10.78 4.12 -0.47
CA SER A 78 9.58 3.54 -1.09
C SER A 78 9.94 2.49 -2.15
N ARG A 79 11.01 2.71 -2.91
CA ARG A 79 11.54 1.73 -3.86
C ARG A 79 12.07 0.49 -3.14
N ILE A 80 12.81 0.69 -2.04
CA ILE A 80 13.33 -0.44 -1.23
C ILE A 80 12.16 -1.26 -0.69
N GLU A 81 11.12 -0.60 -0.17
CA GLU A 81 9.91 -1.30 0.29
C GLU A 81 9.26 -2.12 -0.83
N ALA A 82 9.06 -1.52 -2.00
CA ALA A 82 8.48 -2.21 -3.15
C ALA A 82 9.31 -3.43 -3.57
N GLN A 83 10.63 -3.30 -3.64
CA GLN A 83 11.55 -4.39 -3.98
C GLN A 83 11.53 -5.52 -2.93
N ALA A 84 11.49 -5.16 -1.64
CA ALA A 84 11.39 -6.13 -0.56
C ALA A 84 10.08 -6.94 -0.66
N LEU A 85 8.93 -6.25 -0.81
CA LEU A 85 7.63 -6.92 -0.96
C LEU A 85 7.58 -7.81 -2.20
N GLN A 86 8.15 -7.37 -3.34
CA GLN A 86 8.23 -8.17 -4.55
C GLN A 86 9.10 -9.42 -4.40
N LEU A 87 10.20 -9.34 -3.63
CA LEU A 87 11.03 -10.48 -3.32
C LEU A 87 10.30 -11.44 -2.38
N GLU A 88 9.76 -10.93 -1.28
CA GLU A 88 9.07 -11.71 -0.27
C GLU A 88 7.81 -12.40 -0.82
N SER A 89 7.09 -11.77 -1.76
CA SER A 89 5.93 -12.38 -2.42
C SER A 89 6.27 -13.63 -3.24
N ARG A 90 7.54 -13.79 -3.65
CA ARG A 90 8.03 -15.01 -4.33
C ARG A 90 8.42 -16.10 -3.34
N LEU A 91 8.90 -15.70 -2.15
CA LEU A 91 9.39 -16.60 -1.12
C LEU A 91 8.28 -17.07 -0.17
N ALA A 92 7.35 -16.19 0.14
CA ALA A 92 6.27 -16.41 1.10
C ALA A 92 4.95 -15.78 0.63
N PRO A 93 4.37 -16.21 -0.51
CA PRO A 93 3.23 -15.55 -1.16
C PRO A 93 1.99 -15.47 -0.29
N ASP A 94 1.78 -16.43 0.62
CA ASP A 94 0.61 -16.48 1.50
C ASP A 94 0.64 -15.43 2.63
N TYR A 95 1.78 -14.75 2.81
CA TYR A 95 2.00 -13.81 3.92
C TYR A 95 2.17 -12.35 3.48
N ILE A 96 2.30 -12.11 2.18
CA ILE A 96 2.62 -10.79 1.63
C ILE A 96 1.50 -10.33 0.69
N PRO A 97 1.04 -9.08 0.80
CA PRO A 97 0.08 -8.53 -0.14
C PRO A 97 0.66 -8.49 -1.56
N GLU A 98 -0.17 -8.76 -2.55
CA GLU A 98 0.22 -8.67 -3.95
C GLU A 98 0.62 -7.24 -4.31
N VAL A 99 1.79 -7.08 -4.92
CA VAL A 99 2.27 -5.80 -5.44
C VAL A 99 1.87 -5.70 -6.90
N TYR A 100 0.99 -4.76 -7.23
CA TYR A 100 0.52 -4.56 -8.59
C TYR A 100 1.47 -3.69 -9.42
N HIS A 101 1.97 -2.59 -8.84
CA HIS A 101 2.82 -1.65 -9.55
C HIS A 101 3.66 -0.81 -8.59
N TYR A 102 4.88 -0.47 -9.00
CA TYR A 102 5.66 0.58 -8.36
C TYR A 102 6.05 1.64 -9.39
N ASP A 103 5.61 2.87 -9.15
CA ASP A 103 5.89 4.03 -9.98
C ASP A 103 7.06 4.82 -9.36
N GLU A 104 8.22 4.79 -10.05
CA GLU A 104 9.42 5.50 -9.58
C GLU A 104 9.25 7.02 -9.63
N THR A 105 8.55 7.54 -10.63
CA THR A 105 8.33 8.98 -10.80
C THR A 105 7.47 9.54 -9.70
N MET A 106 6.36 8.86 -9.41
CA MET A 106 5.41 9.26 -8.37
C MET A 106 5.80 8.76 -6.98
N ALA A 107 6.83 7.91 -6.87
CA ALA A 107 7.19 7.17 -5.65
C ALA A 107 5.96 6.49 -5.01
N ALA A 108 5.15 5.89 -5.84
CA ALA A 108 3.86 5.30 -5.50
C ALA A 108 3.89 3.79 -5.64
N LEU A 109 3.59 3.09 -4.55
CA LEU A 109 3.44 1.65 -4.49
C LEU A 109 1.95 1.29 -4.50
N SER A 110 1.53 0.52 -5.49
CA SER A 110 0.15 0.03 -5.61
C SER A 110 0.10 -1.46 -5.30
N MET A 111 -0.79 -1.85 -4.38
CA MET A 111 -0.84 -3.19 -3.85
C MET A 111 -2.26 -3.61 -3.46
N GLU A 112 -2.39 -4.88 -3.15
CA GLU A 112 -3.60 -5.50 -2.63
C GLU A 112 -4.13 -4.79 -1.38
N ASP A 113 -5.46 -4.65 -1.31
CA ASP A 113 -6.15 -4.17 -0.11
C ASP A 113 -6.37 -5.31 0.87
N ILE A 114 -5.57 -5.33 1.92
CA ILE A 114 -5.64 -6.32 3.00
C ILE A 114 -6.53 -5.89 4.16
N SER A 115 -7.47 -4.96 3.95
CA SER A 115 -8.36 -4.44 5.01
C SER A 115 -9.32 -5.48 5.60
N ALA A 116 -9.47 -6.63 4.97
CA ALA A 116 -10.16 -7.78 5.56
C ALA A 116 -9.42 -8.38 6.78
N TYR A 117 -8.10 -8.15 6.86
CA TYR A 117 -7.29 -8.58 8.00
C TYR A 117 -7.29 -7.52 9.11
N ARG A 118 -7.02 -7.98 10.33
CA ARG A 118 -6.94 -7.11 11.51
C ARG A 118 -5.51 -6.74 11.81
N ASN A 119 -5.31 -5.51 12.31
CA ASN A 119 -3.99 -5.08 12.74
C ASN A 119 -3.57 -5.81 14.00
N LEU A 120 -2.52 -6.65 13.91
CA LEU A 120 -2.04 -7.50 14.98
C LEU A 120 -1.69 -6.71 16.26
N ARG A 121 -1.08 -5.52 16.14
CA ARG A 121 -0.75 -4.68 17.30
C ARG A 121 -2.01 -4.29 18.08
N LYS A 122 -3.07 -3.88 17.37
CA LYS A 122 -4.34 -3.51 18.02
C LYS A 122 -4.99 -4.72 18.71
N GLU A 123 -4.92 -5.88 18.06
CA GLU A 123 -5.48 -7.12 18.60
C GLU A 123 -4.73 -7.58 19.86
N LEU A 124 -3.40 -7.54 19.87
CA LEU A 124 -2.58 -7.89 21.03
C LEU A 124 -2.79 -6.91 22.19
N LEU A 125 -2.90 -5.60 21.91
CA LEU A 125 -3.22 -4.61 22.94
C LEU A 125 -4.61 -4.80 23.54
N ALA A 126 -5.55 -5.37 22.77
CA ALA A 126 -6.89 -5.77 23.26
C ALA A 126 -6.88 -7.11 24.03
N GLY A 127 -5.70 -7.71 24.28
CA GLY A 127 -5.56 -8.97 24.99
C GLY A 127 -5.99 -10.20 24.22
N ARG A 128 -6.10 -10.12 22.89
CA ARG A 128 -6.48 -11.27 22.06
C ARG A 128 -5.30 -12.20 21.83
N ILE A 129 -5.57 -13.50 21.91
CA ILE A 129 -4.60 -14.57 21.73
C ILE A 129 -4.94 -15.32 20.43
N TYR A 130 -3.92 -15.55 19.61
CA TYR A 130 -4.01 -16.30 18.36
C TYR A 130 -3.14 -17.56 18.44
N GLY A 131 -3.77 -18.73 18.45
CA GLY A 131 -3.09 -20.00 18.71
C GLY A 131 -1.99 -20.35 17.69
N HIS A 132 -2.15 -19.90 16.43
CA HIS A 132 -1.18 -20.17 15.36
C HIS A 132 -0.23 -19.01 15.06
N LEU A 133 -0.22 -17.96 15.90
CA LEU A 133 0.59 -16.77 15.63
C LEU A 133 2.09 -17.08 15.54
N ALA A 134 2.60 -17.85 16.50
CA ALA A 134 4.02 -18.21 16.54
C ALA A 134 4.40 -19.09 15.35
N GLU A 135 3.56 -20.06 15.00
CA GLU A 135 3.75 -20.94 13.84
C GLU A 135 3.78 -20.13 12.53
N ASN A 136 2.80 -19.25 12.31
CA ASN A 136 2.73 -18.43 11.10
C ASN A 136 3.92 -17.48 10.98
N ILE A 137 4.33 -16.81 12.06
CA ILE A 137 5.50 -15.93 12.05
C ILE A 137 6.78 -16.72 11.78
N SER A 138 6.97 -17.86 12.44
CA SER A 138 8.18 -18.67 12.23
C SER A 138 8.24 -19.25 10.82
N THR A 139 7.12 -19.66 10.24
CA THR A 139 7.03 -20.12 8.86
C THR A 139 7.40 -19.00 7.88
N PHE A 140 6.82 -17.82 8.05
CA PHE A 140 7.16 -16.64 7.24
C PHE A 140 8.65 -16.32 7.30
N LEU A 141 9.23 -16.26 8.52
CA LEU A 141 10.64 -15.97 8.70
C LEU A 141 11.55 -17.05 8.07
N ALA A 142 11.18 -18.30 8.20
CA ALA A 142 11.94 -19.39 7.58
C ALA A 142 11.92 -19.32 6.03
N GLN A 143 10.79 -18.92 5.44
CA GLN A 143 10.67 -18.79 3.99
C GLN A 143 11.33 -17.53 3.44
N SER A 144 11.34 -16.43 4.19
CA SER A 144 11.83 -15.13 3.72
C SER A 144 13.31 -14.86 4.05
N LEU A 145 13.90 -15.53 5.05
CA LEU A 145 15.26 -15.28 5.53
C LEU A 145 16.26 -16.41 5.19
N LEU A 146 15.82 -17.55 4.69
CA LEU A 146 16.66 -18.67 4.26
C LEU A 146 16.71 -18.79 2.75
#